data_24c6f0518ea366c3f2dec269837bce04
#
_entry.id   24c6f0518ea366c3f2dec269837bce04
#
_cell.length_a   1.000
_cell.length_b   1.000
_cell.length_c   1.000
_cell.angle_alpha   90.00
_cell.angle_beta   90.00
_cell.angle_gamma   90.00
#
_symmetry.space_group_name_H-M   'P 1'
#
loop_
_entity.id
_entity.type
_entity.pdbx_description
1 polymer ?
#
loop_
_entity_poly.entity_id
_entity_poly.type
_entity_poly.pdbx_seq_one_letter_code
_entity_poly.pdbx_strand_id
1 'polypeptide(L)' 'MIWVQYEVWGVEQDGHEELIDTTNSLKEARKIAESALTDQIIECIIYKEEDGELYEEEVIVKE' A
#
# COMPACT_ATOMS: atom_id res chain seq x y z
N MET A 1 -16.78 14.87 -10.02
CA MET A 1 -15.98 13.65 -10.23
C MET A 1 -15.18 13.35 -8.98
N ILE A 2 -15.30 12.12 -8.48
CA ILE A 2 -14.54 11.68 -7.31
C ILE A 2 -13.16 11.25 -7.79
N TRP A 3 -12.13 11.83 -7.17
CA TRP A 3 -10.75 11.46 -7.48
C TRP A 3 -10.29 10.44 -6.45
N VAL A 4 -9.78 9.31 -6.92
CA VAL A 4 -9.35 8.21 -6.07
C VAL A 4 -7.90 7.87 -6.39
N GLN A 5 -7.10 7.72 -5.34
CA GLN A 5 -5.71 7.30 -5.46
C GLN A 5 -5.42 6.27 -4.38
N TYR A 6 -4.53 5.35 -4.68
CA TYR A 6 -4.09 4.34 -3.72
C TYR A 6 -2.62 4.56 -3.40
N GLU A 7 -2.28 4.45 -2.12
CA GLU A 7 -0.90 4.53 -1.65
C GLU A 7 -0.50 3.18 -1.12
N VAL A 8 0.67 2.71 -1.54
CA VAL A 8 1.21 1.43 -1.07
C VAL A 8 2.36 1.73 -0.12
N TRP A 9 2.21 1.32 1.13
CA TRP A 9 3.20 1.52 2.18
C TRP A 9 3.78 0.18 2.59
N GLY A 10 5.11 0.12 2.70
CA GLY A 10 5.80 -1.08 3.17
C GLY A 10 6.14 -0.95 4.65
N VAL A 11 5.98 -2.03 5.39
CA VAL A 11 6.31 -2.10 6.81
C VAL A 11 7.45 -3.06 7.01
N GLU A 12 8.53 -2.58 7.64
CA GLU A 12 9.71 -3.40 7.93
C GLU A 12 9.52 -4.12 9.28
N GLN A 13 10.39 -5.08 9.54
CA GLN A 13 10.31 -5.88 10.77
C GLN A 13 10.40 -5.04 12.04
N ASP A 14 11.11 -3.93 12.00
CA ASP A 14 11.25 -3.05 13.15
C ASP A 14 10.06 -2.09 13.30
N GLY A 15 9.09 -2.18 12.41
CA GLY A 15 7.91 -1.31 12.44
C GLY A 15 8.02 -0.05 11.61
N HIS A 16 9.16 0.17 10.97
CA HIS A 16 9.34 1.34 10.11
C HIS A 16 8.45 1.22 8.87
N GLU A 17 7.74 2.30 8.55
CA GLU A 17 6.87 2.35 7.38
C GLU A 17 7.41 3.36 6.38
N GLU A 18 7.32 3.02 5.10
CA GLU A 18 7.71 3.95 4.05
C GLU A 18 6.78 3.81 2.86
N LEU A 19 6.55 4.93 2.19
CA LEU A 19 5.74 4.94 0.97
C LEU A 19 6.54 4.31 -0.16
N ILE A 20 5.95 3.29 -0.78
CA ILE A 20 6.60 2.59 -1.89
C ILE A 20 6.18 3.19 -3.22
N ASP A 21 4.87 3.38 -3.41
CA ASP A 21 4.37 3.92 -4.68
C ASP A 21 2.92 4.35 -4.51
N THR A 22 2.44 5.09 -5.50
CA THR A 22 1.04 5.51 -5.58
C THR A 22 0.50 5.13 -6.95
N THR A 23 -0.79 4.83 -7.01
CA THR A 23 -1.45 4.48 -8.26
C THR A 23 -2.93 4.80 -8.14
N ASN A 24 -3.63 4.89 -9.26
CA ASN A 24 -5.07 5.14 -9.26
C ASN A 24 -5.88 3.86 -9.45
N SER A 25 -5.24 2.70 -9.38
CA SER A 25 -5.90 1.40 -9.56
C SER A 25 -5.58 0.48 -8.39
N LEU A 26 -6.63 -0.09 -7.77
CA LEU A 26 -6.44 -1.04 -6.68
C LEU A 26 -5.71 -2.30 -7.16
N LYS A 27 -5.99 -2.73 -8.38
CA LYS A 27 -5.32 -3.89 -8.98
C LYS A 27 -3.82 -3.65 -9.08
N GLU A 28 -3.42 -2.45 -9.53
CA GLU A 28 -2.01 -2.10 -9.62
C GLU A 28 -1.39 -1.97 -8.24
N ALA A 29 -2.14 -1.41 -7.28
CA ALA A 29 -1.65 -1.29 -5.91
C ALA A 29 -1.33 -2.67 -5.32
N ARG A 30 -2.19 -3.66 -5.57
CA ARG A 30 -1.95 -5.01 -5.11
C ARG A 30 -0.70 -5.63 -5.73
N LYS A 31 -0.48 -5.39 -7.03
CA LYS A 31 0.72 -5.88 -7.71
C LYS A 31 1.98 -5.24 -7.14
N ILE A 32 1.92 -3.95 -6.90
CA ILE A 32 3.04 -3.21 -6.31
C ILE A 32 3.35 -3.78 -4.92
N ALA A 33 2.31 -3.98 -4.10
CA ALA A 33 2.47 -4.51 -2.75
C ALA A 33 3.09 -5.91 -2.77
N GLU A 34 2.57 -6.80 -3.61
CA GLU A 34 3.08 -8.15 -3.69
C GLU A 34 4.54 -8.19 -4.13
N SER A 35 4.92 -7.31 -5.06
CA SER A 35 6.30 -7.22 -5.54
C SER A 35 7.23 -6.60 -4.50
N ALA A 36 6.70 -5.78 -3.62
CA ALA A 36 7.50 -5.09 -2.60
C ALA A 36 7.81 -5.97 -1.40
N LEU A 37 7.05 -7.05 -1.19
CA LEU A 37 7.28 -7.94 -0.05
C LEU A 37 8.61 -8.66 -0.21
N THR A 38 9.47 -8.53 0.81
CA THR A 38 10.81 -9.11 0.82
C THR A 38 11.11 -9.60 2.22
N ASP A 39 12.35 -10.03 2.45
CA ASP A 39 12.77 -10.40 3.80
C ASP A 39 12.81 -9.20 4.73
N GLN A 40 12.87 -7.99 4.19
CA GLN A 40 12.91 -6.76 4.98
C GLN A 40 11.52 -6.14 5.12
N ILE A 41 10.73 -6.16 4.03
CA ILE A 41 9.38 -5.62 4.04
C ILE A 41 8.41 -6.79 4.18
N ILE A 42 7.89 -6.96 5.40
CA ILE A 42 7.09 -8.13 5.75
C ILE A 42 5.61 -7.92 5.54
N GLU A 43 5.19 -6.68 5.33
CA GLU A 43 3.78 -6.33 5.21
C GLU A 43 3.65 -5.08 4.34
N CYS A 44 2.60 -5.00 3.57
CA CYS A 44 2.28 -3.78 2.81
C CYS A 44 0.86 -3.38 3.13
N ILE A 45 0.67 -2.09 3.36
CA ILE A 45 -0.64 -1.52 3.63
C ILE A 45 -1.03 -0.67 2.43
N ILE A 46 -2.22 -0.92 1.91
CA ILE A 46 -2.77 -0.14 0.80
C ILE A 46 -3.80 0.81 1.39
N TYR A 47 -3.55 2.11 1.25
CA TYR A 47 -4.49 3.14 1.66
C TYR A 47 -5.20 3.68 0.42
N LYS A 48 -6.49 3.93 0.56
CA LYS A 48 -7.29 4.57 -0.47
C LYS A 48 -7.50 6.01 -0.06
N GLU A 49 -7.11 6.94 -0.93
CA GLU A 49 -7.38 8.36 -0.72
C GLU A 49 -8.55 8.75 -1.61
N GLU A 50 -9.59 9.28 -1.01
CA GLU A 50 -10.80 9.70 -1.70
C GLU A 50 -11.23 11.05 -1.14
N ASP A 51 -11.25 12.06 -1.99
CA ASP A 51 -11.66 13.42 -1.62
C ASP A 51 -10.91 13.96 -0.40
N GLY A 52 -9.61 13.66 -0.32
CA GLY A 52 -8.78 14.14 0.76
C GLY A 52 -8.80 13.29 2.02
N GLU A 53 -9.60 12.25 2.04
CA GLU A 53 -9.65 11.31 3.18
C GLU A 53 -8.88 10.05 2.85
N LEU A 54 -8.19 9.50 3.86
CA LEU A 54 -7.36 8.34 3.70
C LEU A 54 -7.93 7.17 4.49
N TYR A 55 -8.12 6.05 3.82
CA TYR A 55 -8.68 4.83 4.42
C TYR A 55 -7.73 3.66 4.21
N GLU A 56 -7.61 2.80 5.22
CA GLU A 56 -6.89 1.55 5.06
C GLU A 56 -7.79 0.61 4.26
N GLU A 57 -7.37 0.27 3.05
CA GLU A 57 -8.16 -0.55 2.14
C GLU A 57 -7.84 -2.02 2.27
N GLU A 58 -6.55 -2.34 2.36
CA GLU A 58 -6.12 -3.73 2.37
C GLU A 58 -4.74 -3.86 2.99
N VAL A 59 -4.49 -4.96 3.69
CA VAL A 59 -3.18 -5.29 4.22
C VAL A 59 -2.72 -6.59 3.58
N ILE A 60 -1.54 -6.59 2.99
CA ILE A 60 -0.97 -7.77 2.33
C ILE A 60 0.28 -8.18 3.10
N VAL A 61 0.29 -9.40 3.58
CA VAL A 61 1.42 -9.91 4.35
C VAL A 61 2.18 -10.96 3.55
N LYS A 62 3.45 -11.08 3.87
CA LYS A 62 4.29 -12.11 3.25
C LYS A 62 3.95 -13.46 3.86
N GLU A 63 3.71 -14.43 3.01
CA GLU A 63 3.45 -15.80 3.44
C GLU A 63 4.73 -16.62 3.54
#